data_50115bb5554364b6a262d4706a54bc3d
#
_entry.id   50115bb5554364b6a262d4706a54bc3d
#
_cell.length_a   1.000
_cell.length_b   1.000
_cell.length_c   1.000
_cell.angle_alpha   90.00
_cell.angle_beta   90.00
_cell.angle_gamma   90.00
#
_symmetry.space_group_name_H-M   'P 1'
#
loop_
_entity.id
_entity.type
_entity.pdbx_description
1 polymer ?
#
loop_
_entity_poly.entity_id
_entity_poly.type
_entity_poly.pdbx_seq_one_letter_code
_entity_poly.pdbx_strand_id
1 'polypeptide(L)'
;MGDPRVGWSAERTVDPPVLAHRRDGILPTVAAALSVHGTTLTGTAARGDRPPILHPLVQEFLDALAGDRRDRYTGRCAETILISRHLTAADTERSKRARRKPMTNGEARKALKHAKLTTRRIREDDDPLHGTFAHPCRACAALASHFGVRVIGPR
;
A
#
# COMPACT_ATOMS: atom_id res chain seq x y z
N MET A 1 -47.81 26.77 3.25
CA MET A 1 -47.50 26.52 2.93
C MET A 1 -46.60 26.11 2.78
N GLY A 2 -46.25 25.93 3.07
CA GLY A 2 -45.58 25.39 2.79
C GLY A 2 -44.90 24.86 2.59
N ASP A 3 -44.89 24.59 2.63
CA ASP A 3 -44.40 23.94 2.49
C ASP A 3 -43.75 23.32 1.98
N PRO A 4 -44.07 23.30 1.88
CA PRO A 4 -43.65 22.58 1.15
C PRO A 4 -42.41 22.52 0.97
N ARG A 5 -42.18 22.83 1.11
CA ARG A 5 -41.14 22.88 0.99
C ARG A 5 -40.39 22.07 1.47
N VAL A 6 -40.80 21.68 2.05
CA VAL A 6 -40.23 20.91 2.59
C VAL A 6 -39.84 19.92 2.02
N GLY A 7 -40.15 19.62 2.00
CA GLY A 7 -39.80 18.66 1.52
C GLY A 7 -38.90 18.49 0.73
N TRP A 8 -38.92 18.74 0.48
CA TRP A 8 -38.28 18.56 -0.32
C TRP A 8 -37.14 18.55 -0.16
N SER A 9 -36.96 18.63 0.17
CA SER A 9 -36.07 18.71 0.06
C SER A 9 -35.16 17.97 0.24
N ALA A 10 -35.23 17.82 0.67
CA ALA A 10 -34.45 17.25 0.86
C ALA A 10 -33.95 16.33 0.40
N GLU A 11 -34.14 16.11 0.24
CA GLU A 11 -33.77 15.36 -0.06
C GLU A 11 -33.13 15.02 -0.77
N ARG A 12 -33.06 14.91 -1.00
CA ARG A 12 -32.67 14.71 -1.69
C ARG A 12 -31.69 14.20 -1.92
N THR A 13 -31.77 13.67 -1.67
CA THR A 13 -31.36 13.38 -2.21
C THR A 13 -30.24 13.42 -2.78
N VAL A 14 -30.18 13.78 -3.07
CA VAL A 14 -29.07 14.30 -3.41
C VAL A 14 -27.83 13.56 -3.06
N ASP A 15 -27.83 13.00 -1.99
CA ASP A 15 -26.70 12.27 -1.48
C ASP A 15 -26.16 11.19 -2.40
N PRO A 16 -26.97 10.45 -3.13
CA PRO A 16 -26.43 9.43 -4.00
C PRO A 16 -25.39 9.91 -5.00
N PRO A 17 -25.62 11.01 -5.71
CA PRO A 17 -24.61 11.51 -6.62
C PRO A 17 -23.34 11.93 -5.93
N VAL A 18 -23.46 12.51 -4.76
CA VAL A 18 -22.29 12.95 -4.00
C VAL A 18 -21.44 11.77 -3.57
N LEU A 19 -22.09 10.68 -3.20
CA LEU A 19 -21.39 9.48 -2.80
C LEU A 19 -20.60 8.87 -3.96
N ALA A 20 -21.18 8.88 -5.15
CA ALA A 20 -20.49 8.38 -6.33
C ALA A 20 -19.22 9.17 -6.59
N HIS A 21 -19.28 10.48 -6.49
CA HIS A 21 -18.12 11.33 -6.65
C HIS A 21 -17.04 11.02 -5.64
N ARG A 22 -17.42 10.83 -4.41
CA ARG A 22 -16.45 10.51 -3.36
C ARG A 22 -15.73 9.21 -3.63
N ARG A 23 -16.44 8.25 -4.18
CA ARG A 23 -15.85 6.96 -4.47
C ARG A 23 -14.69 7.09 -5.45
N ASP A 24 -14.88 7.86 -6.49
CA ASP A 24 -13.86 8.06 -7.50
C ASP A 24 -12.56 8.62 -6.93
N GLY A 25 -12.66 9.46 -5.89
CA GLY A 25 -11.49 10.05 -5.27
C GLY A 25 -10.95 9.30 -4.08
N ILE A 26 -11.70 8.37 -3.53
CA ILE A 26 -11.37 7.72 -2.26
C ILE A 26 -10.96 6.26 -2.42
N LEU A 27 -11.55 5.53 -3.35
CA LEU A 27 -11.25 4.12 -3.51
C LEU A 27 -9.79 3.93 -3.91
N PRO A 28 -9.08 3.04 -3.22
CA PRO A 28 -7.74 2.68 -3.65
C PRO A 28 -7.81 1.95 -4.98
N THR A 29 -6.81 2.17 -5.82
CA THR A 29 -6.77 1.57 -7.15
C THR A 29 -6.07 0.22 -7.17
N VAL A 30 -5.32 -0.09 -6.12
CA VAL A 30 -4.53 -1.32 -6.01
C VAL A 30 -4.58 -1.83 -4.57
N ALA A 31 -4.77 -3.13 -4.44
CA ALA A 31 -4.58 -3.84 -3.19
C ALA A 31 -3.37 -4.76 -3.32
N ALA A 32 -2.65 -4.94 -2.23
CA ALA A 32 -1.48 -5.81 -2.21
C ALA A 32 -1.59 -6.82 -1.08
N ALA A 33 -0.92 -7.95 -1.27
CA ALA A 33 -0.79 -8.99 -0.25
C ALA A 33 0.69 -9.40 -0.20
N LEU A 34 1.26 -9.38 1.00
CA LEU A 34 2.61 -9.84 1.26
C LEU A 34 2.54 -11.11 2.12
N SER A 35 3.04 -12.20 1.58
CA SER A 35 3.05 -13.49 2.27
C SER A 35 4.47 -13.85 2.68
N VAL A 36 4.68 -14.04 3.97
CA VAL A 36 6.00 -14.38 4.54
C VAL A 36 5.79 -15.43 5.63
N HIS A 37 6.51 -16.53 5.52
CA HIS A 37 6.50 -17.60 6.55
C HIS A 37 5.09 -18.04 6.94
N GLY A 38 4.19 -18.17 5.96
CA GLY A 38 2.82 -18.63 6.21
C GLY A 38 1.87 -17.55 6.71
N THR A 39 2.35 -16.33 6.94
CA THR A 39 1.52 -15.20 7.35
C THR A 39 1.33 -14.25 6.17
N THR A 40 0.10 -13.76 5.99
CA THR A 40 -0.21 -12.84 4.90
C THR A 40 -0.69 -11.51 5.46
N LEU A 41 -0.04 -10.44 5.03
CA LEU A 41 -0.47 -9.06 5.30
C LEU A 41 -1.12 -8.52 4.04
N THR A 42 -2.23 -7.81 4.21
CA THR A 42 -2.92 -7.17 3.09
C THR A 42 -3.06 -5.68 3.37
N GLY A 43 -3.15 -4.90 2.30
CA GLY A 43 -3.30 -3.47 2.44
C GLY A 43 -3.47 -2.77 1.12
N THR A 44 -3.69 -1.47 1.22
CA THR A 44 -3.86 -0.56 0.08
C THR A 44 -2.93 0.63 0.24
N ALA A 45 -2.85 1.46 -0.80
CA ALA A 45 -2.03 2.67 -0.75
C ALA A 45 -2.48 3.62 0.37
N ALA A 46 -1.53 4.38 0.88
CA ALA A 46 -1.81 5.39 1.90
C ALA A 46 -2.62 6.54 1.33
N ARG A 47 -3.53 7.05 2.15
CA ARG A 47 -4.38 8.19 1.79
C ARG A 47 -4.00 9.40 2.62
N GLY A 48 -4.48 10.55 2.17
CA GLY A 48 -4.31 11.80 2.88
C GLY A 48 -3.05 12.53 2.50
N ASP A 49 -2.87 13.68 3.11
CA ASP A 49 -1.77 14.58 2.77
C ASP A 49 -0.45 14.19 3.41
N ARG A 50 -0.53 13.51 4.53
CA ARG A 50 0.68 13.11 5.25
C ARG A 50 1.23 11.80 4.72
N PRO A 51 2.53 11.72 4.44
CA PRO A 51 3.14 10.46 4.05
C PRO A 51 3.10 9.47 5.22
N PRO A 52 2.99 8.17 4.94
CA PRO A 52 3.03 7.17 5.99
C PRO A 52 4.42 7.12 6.63
N ILE A 53 4.46 6.72 7.89
CA ILE A 53 5.73 6.49 8.58
C ILE A 53 6.22 5.09 8.19
N LEU A 54 7.38 5.04 7.55
CA LEU A 54 7.96 3.79 7.06
C LEU A 54 9.11 3.34 7.96
N HIS A 55 9.41 2.05 7.92
CA HIS A 55 10.60 1.53 8.58
C HIS A 55 11.84 2.25 8.06
N PRO A 56 12.82 2.59 8.92
CA PRO A 56 13.99 3.35 8.50
C PRO A 56 14.72 2.80 7.28
N LEU A 57 14.87 1.48 7.17
CA LEU A 57 15.53 0.88 6.01
C LEU A 57 14.76 1.09 4.72
N VAL A 58 13.43 1.07 4.78
CA VAL A 58 12.59 1.33 3.62
C VAL A 58 12.72 2.80 3.22
N GLN A 59 12.64 3.69 4.19
CA GLN A 59 12.76 5.13 3.94
C GLN A 59 14.13 5.48 3.35
N GLU A 60 15.20 4.94 3.91
CA GLU A 60 16.56 5.16 3.40
C GLU A 60 16.70 4.68 1.95
N PHE A 61 16.15 3.52 1.65
CA PHE A 61 16.20 2.99 0.29
C PHE A 61 15.48 3.92 -0.69
N LEU A 62 14.28 4.36 -0.32
CA LEU A 62 13.49 5.25 -1.18
C LEU A 62 14.18 6.61 -1.36
N ASP A 63 14.77 7.14 -0.30
CA ASP A 63 15.47 8.43 -0.36
C ASP A 63 16.71 8.36 -1.25
N ALA A 64 17.31 7.19 -1.38
CA ALA A 64 18.49 6.98 -2.20
C ALA A 64 18.17 6.64 -3.67
N LEU A 65 16.90 6.45 -4.01
CA LEU A 65 16.53 6.12 -5.39
C LEU A 65 16.81 7.29 -6.33
N ALA A 66 17.26 6.94 -7.55
CA ALA A 66 17.43 7.91 -8.61
C ALA A 66 16.09 8.56 -8.99
N GLY A 67 16.13 9.81 -9.44
CA GLY A 67 14.92 10.55 -9.75
C GLY A 67 14.00 9.91 -10.77
N ASP A 68 14.54 9.17 -11.73
CA ASP A 68 13.76 8.47 -12.74
C ASP A 68 12.95 7.29 -12.20
N ARG A 69 13.26 6.83 -10.98
CA ARG A 69 12.54 5.76 -10.29
C ARG A 69 11.60 6.28 -9.23
N ARG A 70 11.51 7.59 -9.06
CA ARG A 70 10.65 8.23 -8.06
C ARG A 70 9.52 8.97 -8.75
N ASP A 71 8.38 9.02 -8.07
CA ASP A 71 7.25 9.85 -8.46
C ASP A 71 6.58 10.39 -7.20
N ARG A 72 5.47 11.13 -7.37
CA ARG A 72 4.76 11.73 -6.24
C ARG A 72 4.11 10.71 -5.31
N TYR A 73 3.99 9.47 -5.76
CA TYR A 73 3.40 8.39 -4.96
C TYR A 73 4.44 7.54 -4.25
N THR A 74 5.72 7.78 -4.50
CA THR A 74 6.82 7.03 -3.87
C THR A 74 6.68 7.05 -2.35
N GLY A 75 6.69 5.87 -1.74
CA GLY A 75 6.50 5.71 -0.30
C GLY A 75 5.06 5.56 0.13
N ARG A 76 4.09 5.73 -0.76
CA ARG A 76 2.67 5.62 -0.45
C ARG A 76 2.01 4.37 -1.02
N CYS A 77 2.71 3.62 -1.83
CA CYS A 77 2.17 2.43 -2.48
C CYS A 77 1.90 1.31 -1.47
N ALA A 78 0.89 0.50 -1.76
CA ALA A 78 0.53 -0.63 -0.91
C ALA A 78 1.72 -1.55 -0.66
N GLU A 79 2.51 -1.85 -1.67
CA GLU A 79 3.67 -2.74 -1.59
C GLU A 79 4.69 -2.20 -0.59
N THR A 80 5.03 -0.94 -0.69
CA THR A 80 5.97 -0.28 0.20
C THR A 80 5.50 -0.34 1.65
N ILE A 81 4.22 -0.08 1.86
CA ILE A 81 3.61 -0.08 3.20
C ILE A 81 3.67 -1.48 3.81
N LEU A 82 3.36 -2.52 3.04
CA LEU A 82 3.36 -3.88 3.55
C LEU A 82 4.78 -4.36 3.90
N ILE A 83 5.74 -4.07 3.04
CA ILE A 83 7.14 -4.40 3.32
C ILE A 83 7.60 -3.68 4.59
N SER A 84 7.28 -2.39 4.70
CA SER A 84 7.62 -1.59 5.87
C SER A 84 6.98 -2.16 7.15
N ARG A 85 5.70 -2.51 7.08
CA ARG A 85 4.98 -3.07 8.24
C ARG A 85 5.59 -4.39 8.69
N HIS A 86 5.95 -5.25 7.75
CA HIS A 86 6.58 -6.51 8.08
C HIS A 86 7.94 -6.30 8.75
N LEU A 87 8.75 -5.39 8.22
CA LEU A 87 10.06 -5.07 8.82
C LEU A 87 9.92 -4.45 10.19
N THR A 88 8.93 -3.57 10.39
CA THR A 88 8.67 -2.97 11.69
C THR A 88 8.29 -4.04 12.72
N ALA A 89 7.45 -4.98 12.34
CA ALA A 89 7.06 -6.08 13.21
C ALA A 89 8.27 -6.96 13.56
N ALA A 90 9.07 -7.31 12.56
CA ALA A 90 10.28 -8.11 12.77
C ALA A 90 11.29 -7.39 13.67
N ASP A 91 11.43 -6.09 13.48
CA ASP A 91 12.33 -5.28 14.30
C ASP A 91 11.87 -5.23 15.76
N THR A 92 10.56 -5.13 15.99
CA THR A 92 9.98 -5.14 17.32
C THR A 92 10.23 -6.48 18.03
N GLU A 93 10.27 -7.57 17.30
CA GLU A 93 10.52 -8.90 17.86
C GLU A 93 11.99 -9.20 18.14
N ARG A 94 12.90 -8.33 17.72
CA ARG A 94 14.32 -8.49 18.02
C ARG A 94 14.55 -8.38 19.52
N SER A 95 15.58 -9.08 20.03
CA SER A 95 15.92 -9.01 21.45
C SER A 95 16.29 -7.59 21.86
N LYS A 96 16.16 -7.28 23.14
CA LYS A 96 16.55 -5.97 23.67
C LYS A 96 17.99 -5.61 23.30
N ARG A 97 18.88 -6.60 23.36
CA ARG A 97 20.28 -6.40 23.01
C ARG A 97 20.44 -6.05 21.53
N ALA A 98 19.74 -6.78 20.66
CA ALA A 98 19.80 -6.53 19.22
C ALA A 98 19.25 -5.16 18.86
N ARG A 99 18.17 -4.73 19.54
CA ARG A 99 17.52 -3.45 19.25
C ARG A 99 18.36 -2.23 19.66
N ARG A 100 19.46 -2.42 20.35
CA ARG A 100 20.39 -1.33 20.63
C ARG A 100 21.06 -0.79 19.37
N LYS A 101 21.06 -1.58 18.30
CA LYS A 101 21.56 -1.17 16.98
C LYS A 101 20.42 -1.22 15.98
N PRO A 102 20.44 -0.33 14.97
CA PRO A 102 19.44 -0.38 13.91
C PRO A 102 19.51 -1.72 13.18
N MET A 103 18.35 -2.16 12.66
CA MET A 103 18.29 -3.32 11.80
C MET A 103 19.14 -3.09 10.55
N THR A 104 19.90 -4.08 10.16
CA THR A 104 20.72 -4.03 8.94
C THR A 104 19.92 -4.53 7.73
N ASN A 105 20.40 -4.19 6.52
CA ASN A 105 19.81 -4.71 5.29
C ASN A 105 19.86 -6.24 5.24
N GLY A 106 20.91 -6.85 5.76
CA GLY A 106 21.03 -8.31 5.84
C GLY A 106 19.95 -8.92 6.73
N GLU A 107 19.69 -8.30 7.88
CA GLU A 107 18.64 -8.75 8.79
C GLU A 107 17.25 -8.59 8.15
N ALA A 108 17.04 -7.49 7.43
CA ALA A 108 15.79 -7.24 6.72
C ALA A 108 15.55 -8.29 5.63
N ARG A 109 16.58 -8.60 4.84
CA ARG A 109 16.47 -9.64 3.82
C ARG A 109 16.18 -11.01 4.42
N LYS A 110 16.75 -11.28 5.58
CA LYS A 110 16.47 -12.53 6.30
C LYS A 110 15.01 -12.58 6.77
N ALA A 111 14.49 -11.45 7.28
CA ALA A 111 13.11 -11.36 7.71
C ALA A 111 12.13 -11.52 6.55
N LEU A 112 12.52 -11.12 5.35
CA LEU A 112 11.71 -11.21 4.13
C LEU A 112 12.08 -12.41 3.25
N LYS A 113 12.82 -13.36 3.78
CA LYS A 113 13.23 -14.54 3.03
C LYS A 113 12.00 -15.32 2.55
N HIS A 114 11.98 -15.62 1.27
CA HIS A 114 10.87 -16.31 0.59
C HIS A 114 9.56 -15.52 0.57
N ALA A 115 9.59 -14.22 0.85
CA ALA A 115 8.42 -13.37 0.78
C ALA A 115 7.87 -13.31 -0.65
N LYS A 116 6.56 -13.33 -0.75
CA LYS A 116 5.84 -13.19 -2.04
C LYS A 116 4.91 -12.02 -1.95
N LEU A 117 4.94 -11.19 -2.97
CA LEU A 117 4.12 -9.99 -3.07
C LEU A 117 3.22 -10.10 -4.28
N THR A 118 1.92 -9.90 -4.06
CA THR A 118 0.91 -9.93 -5.11
C THR A 118 0.15 -8.63 -5.08
N THR A 119 -0.11 -8.05 -6.25
CA THR A 119 -0.85 -6.80 -6.37
C THR A 119 -1.99 -6.98 -7.37
N ARG A 120 -3.14 -6.42 -7.03
CA ARG A 120 -4.36 -6.53 -7.83
C ARG A 120 -5.03 -5.18 -7.97
N ARG A 121 -5.63 -4.93 -9.13
CA ARG A 121 -6.40 -3.71 -9.37
C ARG A 121 -7.74 -3.78 -8.64
N ILE A 122 -8.13 -2.65 -8.09
CA ILE A 122 -9.45 -2.48 -7.49
C ILE A 122 -10.27 -1.61 -8.44
N ARG A 123 -11.40 -2.14 -8.88
CA ARG A 123 -12.33 -1.46 -9.77
C ARG A 123 -13.75 -1.74 -9.29
N GLU A 124 -14.75 -1.22 -9.98
CA GLU A 124 -16.13 -1.61 -9.74
C GLU A 124 -16.32 -3.08 -10.12
N ASP A 125 -17.30 -3.73 -9.50
CA ASP A 125 -17.50 -5.17 -9.66
C ASP A 125 -17.72 -5.63 -11.10
N ASP A 126 -18.29 -4.76 -11.92
CA ASP A 126 -18.56 -5.08 -13.32
C ASP A 126 -17.40 -4.73 -14.27
N ASP A 127 -16.33 -4.14 -13.75
CA ASP A 127 -15.15 -3.80 -14.56
C ASP A 127 -14.30 -5.05 -14.76
N PRO A 128 -14.04 -5.46 -16.03
CA PRO A 128 -13.23 -6.66 -16.29
C PRO A 128 -11.81 -6.57 -15.77
N LEU A 129 -11.31 -5.37 -15.45
CA LEU A 129 -9.97 -5.21 -14.89
C LEU A 129 -9.93 -5.44 -13.38
N HIS A 130 -11.11 -5.53 -12.73
CA HIS A 130 -11.15 -5.76 -11.29
C HIS A 130 -10.51 -7.11 -10.95
N GLY A 131 -9.63 -7.11 -9.97
CA GLY A 131 -8.94 -8.32 -9.52
C GLY A 131 -7.77 -8.76 -10.41
N THR A 132 -7.49 -8.04 -11.49
CA THR A 132 -6.37 -8.38 -12.36
C THR A 132 -5.05 -7.92 -11.77
N PHE A 133 -3.96 -8.54 -12.22
CA PHE A 133 -2.62 -8.18 -11.76
C PHE A 133 -2.28 -6.73 -12.10
N ALA A 134 -1.72 -6.04 -11.12
CA ALA A 134 -1.19 -4.68 -11.29
C ALA A 134 0.33 -4.74 -11.13
N HIS A 135 1.06 -4.19 -12.10
CA HIS A 135 2.51 -4.12 -11.98
C HIS A 135 2.92 -3.13 -10.88
N PRO A 136 3.90 -3.47 -10.05
CA PRO A 136 4.43 -2.50 -9.11
C PRO A 136 5.07 -1.33 -9.86
N CYS A 137 5.04 -0.15 -9.25
CA CYS A 137 5.75 1.00 -9.81
C CYS A 137 7.26 0.75 -9.75
N ARG A 138 8.03 1.59 -10.44
CA ARG A 138 9.49 1.43 -10.49
C ARG A 138 10.14 1.41 -9.11
N ALA A 139 9.68 2.30 -8.23
CA ALA A 139 10.20 2.35 -6.87
C ALA A 139 9.89 1.07 -6.10
N CYS A 140 8.66 0.57 -6.20
CA CYS A 140 8.26 -0.66 -5.50
C CYS A 140 8.97 -1.89 -6.06
N ALA A 141 9.15 -1.95 -7.38
CA ALA A 141 9.88 -3.04 -7.99
C ALA A 141 11.33 -3.06 -7.52
N ALA A 142 11.97 -1.89 -7.45
CA ALA A 142 13.33 -1.76 -6.95
C ALA A 142 13.43 -2.13 -5.47
N LEU A 143 12.46 -1.70 -4.67
CA LEU A 143 12.39 -2.02 -3.23
C LEU A 143 12.24 -3.53 -3.01
N ALA A 144 11.34 -4.16 -3.73
CA ALA A 144 11.14 -5.60 -3.64
C ALA A 144 12.41 -6.36 -3.99
N SER A 145 13.06 -5.96 -5.08
CA SER A 145 14.33 -6.56 -5.50
C SER A 145 15.43 -6.38 -4.45
N HIS A 146 15.50 -5.19 -3.85
CA HIS A 146 16.51 -4.89 -2.84
C HIS A 146 16.40 -5.81 -1.62
N PHE A 147 15.19 -6.09 -1.16
CA PHE A 147 14.96 -6.95 -0.01
C PHE A 147 14.71 -8.42 -0.37
N GLY A 148 14.79 -8.77 -1.64
CA GLY A 148 14.62 -10.15 -2.08
C GLY A 148 13.17 -10.63 -2.05
N VAL A 149 12.20 -9.71 -2.13
CA VAL A 149 10.78 -10.03 -2.18
C VAL A 149 10.40 -10.39 -3.62
N ARG A 150 9.77 -11.53 -3.78
CA ARG A 150 9.36 -12.03 -5.09
C ARG A 150 7.98 -11.50 -5.46
N VAL A 151 7.91 -10.75 -6.55
CA VAL A 151 6.64 -10.29 -7.10
C VAL A 151 6.02 -11.42 -7.93
N ILE A 152 4.77 -11.78 -7.60
CA ILE A 152 4.03 -12.82 -8.30
C ILE A 152 3.18 -12.16 -9.37
N GLY A 153 3.52 -12.41 -10.61
CA GLY A 153 2.79 -11.87 -11.76
C GLY A 153 1.68 -12.78 -12.26
N PRO A 154 1.09 -12.44 -13.39
CA PRO A 154 0.07 -13.28 -14.02
C PRO A 154 0.71 -14.59 -14.49
N ARG A 155 -0.11 -15.63 -14.57
CA ARG A 155 0.31 -16.92 -15.11
C ARG A 155 0.22 -16.92 -16.62
#